data_1a01323bf508501d94fb5f7852c39292
#
_entry.id   1a01323bf508501d94fb5f7852c39292
#
_cell.length_a   1.000
_cell.length_b   1.000
_cell.length_c   1.000
_cell.angle_alpha   90.00
_cell.angle_beta   90.00
_cell.angle_gamma   90.00
#
_symmetry.space_group_name_H-M   'P 1'
#
loop_
_entity.id
_entity.type
_entity.pdbx_description
1 polymer ?
#
loop_
_entity_poly.entity_id
_entity_poly.type
_entity_poly.pdbx_seq_one_letter_code
_entity_poly.pdbx_strand_id
1 'polypeptide(L)'
;MGRRFHSFRWRKLILPGILTASLFSVSATSHNAQETGFDLAGKPVDPLKAANGKAVVLIFVRTDCPVSNRYAPLIQKLSDEYARRADFWLVYPDKKEDAEVIRQHDREYGYKIPALRDPQHALVKLSQAQITPEAAVFDASGRLAYHGRIDDLYVDMARSRRAATTHELDDAIKAALSGKNLTLATKPAVGCYISDLE
;
A
#
# COMPACT_ATOMS: atom_id res chain seq x y z
N MET A 1 60.59 -36.66 -68.92
CA MET A 1 59.52 -35.62 -68.99
C MET A 1 58.79 -35.64 -67.66
N GLY A 2 59.27 -34.86 -66.73
CA GLY A 2 58.65 -34.81 -65.38
C GLY A 2 57.80 -33.59 -65.19
N ARG A 3 56.58 -33.77 -64.64
CA ARG A 3 55.73 -32.69 -64.14
C ARG A 3 55.65 -32.76 -62.63
N ARG A 4 56.23 -31.77 -62.00
CA ARG A 4 56.14 -31.58 -60.54
C ARG A 4 54.73 -31.06 -60.20
N PHE A 5 53.96 -31.76 -59.31
CA PHE A 5 52.77 -31.25 -58.74
C PHE A 5 53.12 -30.54 -57.43
N HIS A 6 52.82 -29.23 -57.37
CA HIS A 6 52.87 -28.42 -56.12
C HIS A 6 51.66 -28.72 -55.27
N SER A 7 51.91 -29.20 -54.10
CA SER A 7 50.90 -29.36 -53.07
C SER A 7 50.58 -28.02 -52.38
N PHE A 8 49.36 -27.53 -52.54
CA PHE A 8 48.87 -26.31 -51.92
C PHE A 8 48.33 -26.69 -50.56
N ARG A 9 49.04 -26.29 -49.48
CA ARG A 9 48.62 -26.49 -48.10
C ARG A 9 47.63 -25.40 -47.67
N TRP A 10 46.36 -25.71 -47.49
CA TRP A 10 45.36 -24.83 -46.89
C TRP A 10 45.58 -24.74 -45.37
N ARG A 11 46.00 -23.58 -44.92
CA ARG A 11 46.02 -23.26 -43.47
C ARG A 11 44.58 -22.92 -43.04
N LYS A 12 44.00 -23.75 -42.20
CA LYS A 12 42.72 -23.47 -41.53
C LYS A 12 42.92 -22.34 -40.54
N LEU A 13 42.34 -21.19 -40.82
CA LEU A 13 42.18 -20.09 -39.86
C LEU A 13 41.08 -20.46 -38.90
N ILE A 14 41.43 -20.71 -37.66
CA ILE A 14 40.50 -20.89 -36.54
C ILE A 14 40.19 -19.48 -36.02
N LEU A 15 38.97 -18.97 -36.23
CA LEU A 15 38.47 -17.78 -35.57
C LEU A 15 38.06 -18.14 -34.14
N PRO A 16 38.48 -17.45 -33.11
CA PRO A 16 37.94 -17.63 -31.77
C PRO A 16 36.54 -16.97 -31.70
N GLY A 17 35.53 -17.80 -31.47
CA GLY A 17 34.18 -17.34 -31.18
C GLY A 17 34.15 -16.58 -29.86
N ILE A 18 33.84 -15.30 -29.91
CA ILE A 18 33.58 -14.46 -28.72
C ILE A 18 32.19 -14.84 -28.19
N LEU A 19 32.19 -15.59 -27.10
CA LEU A 19 30.96 -15.91 -26.33
C LEU A 19 30.58 -14.69 -25.50
N THR A 20 29.67 -13.84 -26.03
CA THR A 20 29.11 -12.72 -25.25
C THR A 20 28.12 -13.25 -24.26
N ALA A 21 28.54 -13.39 -23.01
CA ALA A 21 27.63 -13.66 -21.88
C ALA A 21 26.78 -12.41 -21.62
N SER A 22 25.52 -12.43 -22.06
CA SER A 22 24.53 -11.43 -21.70
C SER A 22 24.16 -11.58 -20.23
N LEU A 23 24.73 -10.71 -19.40
CA LEU A 23 24.31 -10.54 -18.00
C LEU A 23 22.91 -9.93 -17.98
N PHE A 24 21.89 -10.74 -17.78
CA PHE A 24 20.56 -10.27 -17.41
C PHE A 24 20.66 -9.67 -16.00
N SER A 25 20.79 -8.35 -15.92
CA SER A 25 20.62 -7.61 -14.67
C SER A 25 19.15 -7.72 -14.27
N VAL A 26 18.85 -8.58 -13.31
CA VAL A 26 17.58 -8.54 -12.58
C VAL A 26 17.60 -7.25 -11.78
N SER A 27 16.89 -6.24 -12.28
CA SER A 27 16.62 -5.02 -11.51
C SER A 27 15.72 -5.43 -10.34
N ALA A 28 16.31 -5.64 -9.18
CA ALA A 28 15.56 -5.68 -7.93
C ALA A 28 14.90 -4.31 -7.80
N THR A 29 13.57 -4.27 -7.83
CA THR A 29 12.76 -3.09 -7.53
C THR A 29 13.09 -2.71 -6.08
N SER A 30 14.04 -1.81 -5.89
CA SER A 30 14.29 -1.23 -4.57
C SER A 30 13.06 -0.43 -4.21
N HIS A 31 12.29 -0.89 -3.21
CA HIS A 31 11.32 -0.06 -2.51
C HIS A 31 12.08 1.16 -2.01
N ASN A 32 11.84 2.30 -2.64
CA ASN A 32 12.48 3.55 -2.31
C ASN A 32 12.11 3.93 -0.86
N ALA A 33 13.04 4.60 -0.17
CA ALA A 33 12.86 5.16 1.17
C ALA A 33 11.67 6.16 1.28
N GLN A 34 10.94 6.35 0.21
CA GLN A 34 9.84 7.30 0.03
C GLN A 34 8.45 6.73 0.34
N GLU A 35 8.35 5.43 0.66
CA GLU A 35 7.07 4.74 0.96
C GLU A 35 6.90 4.49 2.46
N THR A 36 7.44 5.36 3.30
CA THR A 36 7.43 5.21 4.75
C THR A 36 6.64 6.31 5.45
N GLY A 37 5.83 5.91 6.43
CA GLY A 37 5.34 6.80 7.47
C GLY A 37 6.29 6.81 8.66
N PHE A 38 5.90 7.51 9.72
CA PHE A 38 6.63 7.55 11.00
C PHE A 38 5.75 7.02 12.12
N ASP A 39 6.25 6.12 12.95
CA ASP A 39 5.56 5.75 14.17
C ASP A 39 5.44 6.94 15.16
N LEU A 40 4.71 6.76 16.24
CA LEU A 40 4.51 7.83 17.23
C LEU A 40 5.77 8.13 18.07
N ALA A 41 6.86 7.39 17.88
CA ALA A 41 8.19 7.69 18.40
C ALA A 41 9.09 8.41 17.37
N GLY A 42 8.59 8.65 16.16
CA GLY A 42 9.32 9.30 15.07
C GLY A 42 10.22 8.36 14.25
N LYS A 43 10.12 7.04 14.46
CA LYS A 43 10.90 6.06 13.70
C LYS A 43 10.21 5.81 12.35
N PRO A 44 10.96 5.79 11.23
CA PRO A 44 10.40 5.46 9.93
C PRO A 44 9.93 3.99 9.88
N VAL A 45 8.75 3.77 9.32
CA VAL A 45 8.11 2.45 9.18
C VAL A 45 7.56 2.33 7.77
N ASP A 46 7.94 1.26 7.09
CA ASP A 46 7.33 0.82 5.84
C ASP A 46 6.31 -0.28 6.16
N PRO A 47 5.00 0.01 6.10
CA PRO A 47 3.97 -0.95 6.50
C PRO A 47 3.91 -2.16 5.58
N LEU A 48 4.29 -2.04 4.30
CA LEU A 48 4.28 -3.15 3.36
C LEU A 48 5.42 -4.14 3.64
N LYS A 49 6.60 -3.64 4.01
CA LYS A 49 7.71 -4.50 4.45
C LYS A 49 7.45 -5.12 5.81
N ALA A 50 6.85 -4.37 6.74
CA ALA A 50 6.54 -4.85 8.08
C ALA A 50 5.57 -6.03 8.06
N ALA A 51 4.67 -6.08 7.07
CA ALA A 51 3.63 -7.12 6.94
C ALA A 51 4.18 -8.52 6.63
N ASN A 52 5.43 -8.63 6.16
CA ASN A 52 6.10 -9.90 5.90
C ASN A 52 5.24 -10.90 5.08
N GLY A 53 4.62 -10.40 3.99
CA GLY A 53 3.81 -11.22 3.08
C GLY A 53 2.34 -11.40 3.48
N LYS A 54 1.85 -10.68 4.48
CA LYS A 54 0.40 -10.55 4.73
C LYS A 54 -0.20 -9.43 3.87
N ALA A 55 -1.52 -9.40 3.77
CA ALA A 55 -2.22 -8.23 3.27
C ALA A 55 -2.04 -7.04 4.22
N VAL A 56 -2.03 -5.82 3.67
CA VAL A 56 -1.92 -4.59 4.46
C VAL A 56 -3.14 -3.72 4.23
N VAL A 57 -3.68 -3.19 5.31
CA VAL A 57 -4.82 -2.26 5.29
C VAL A 57 -4.37 -0.94 5.92
N LEU A 58 -4.34 0.10 5.11
CA LEU A 58 -4.08 1.47 5.58
C LEU A 58 -5.42 2.20 5.70
N ILE A 59 -5.68 2.79 6.85
CA ILE A 59 -6.88 3.61 7.10
C ILE A 59 -6.42 5.03 7.36
N PHE A 60 -6.70 5.92 6.43
CA PHE A 60 -6.40 7.34 6.55
C PHE A 60 -7.45 8.02 7.42
N VAL A 61 -7.04 8.60 8.51
CA VAL A 61 -7.92 9.24 9.51
C VAL A 61 -7.36 10.60 9.94
N ARG A 62 -8.22 11.42 10.54
CA ARG A 62 -7.82 12.66 11.23
C ARG A 62 -8.52 12.73 12.57
N THR A 63 -7.84 13.32 13.54
CA THR A 63 -8.35 13.44 14.92
C THR A 63 -9.59 14.33 15.01
N ASP A 64 -9.67 15.35 14.16
CA ASP A 64 -10.75 16.34 14.11
C ASP A 64 -11.84 16.03 13.06
N CYS A 65 -11.75 14.89 12.36
CA CYS A 65 -12.74 14.51 11.36
C CYS A 65 -13.91 13.71 11.98
N PRO A 66 -15.11 14.28 12.07
CA PRO A 66 -16.23 13.59 12.72
C PRO A 66 -16.65 12.32 12.00
N VAL A 67 -16.44 12.23 10.69
CA VAL A 67 -16.71 11.03 9.91
C VAL A 67 -15.69 9.93 10.25
N SER A 68 -14.38 10.26 10.34
CA SER A 68 -13.34 9.32 10.79
C SER A 68 -13.69 8.76 12.16
N ASN A 69 -14.05 9.64 13.09
CA ASN A 69 -14.36 9.28 14.47
C ASN A 69 -15.58 8.37 14.57
N ARG A 70 -16.58 8.58 13.74
CA ARG A 70 -17.75 7.71 13.66
C ARG A 70 -17.44 6.29 13.19
N TYR A 71 -16.43 6.13 12.32
CA TYR A 71 -16.02 4.82 11.82
C TYR A 71 -15.11 4.03 12.78
N ALA A 72 -14.59 4.64 13.85
CA ALA A 72 -13.62 4.00 14.74
C ALA A 72 -14.05 2.61 15.24
N PRO A 73 -15.30 2.38 15.71
CA PRO A 73 -15.72 1.05 16.16
C PRO A 73 -15.70 -0.01 15.04
N LEU A 74 -16.08 0.37 13.81
CA LEU A 74 -16.06 -0.54 12.67
C LEU A 74 -14.65 -0.87 12.24
N ILE A 75 -13.77 0.14 12.18
CA ILE A 75 -12.36 -0.03 11.81
C ILE A 75 -11.68 -0.98 12.81
N GLN A 76 -11.87 -0.75 14.13
CA GLN A 76 -11.31 -1.64 15.16
C GLN A 76 -11.84 -3.06 15.04
N LYS A 77 -13.16 -3.23 14.84
CA LYS A 77 -13.78 -4.53 14.63
C LYS A 77 -13.16 -5.29 13.45
N LEU A 78 -13.00 -4.64 12.31
CA LEU A 78 -12.39 -5.27 11.13
C LEU A 78 -10.93 -5.64 11.39
N SER A 79 -10.17 -4.77 12.06
CA SER A 79 -8.80 -5.08 12.46
C SER A 79 -8.72 -6.33 13.35
N ASP A 80 -9.60 -6.44 14.34
CA ASP A 80 -9.64 -7.61 15.23
C ASP A 80 -10.03 -8.89 14.46
N GLU A 81 -10.99 -8.79 13.53
CA GLU A 81 -11.46 -9.92 12.72
C GLU A 81 -10.37 -10.48 11.80
N TYR A 82 -9.57 -9.59 11.20
CA TYR A 82 -8.54 -9.97 10.23
C TYR A 82 -7.12 -10.05 10.79
N ALA A 83 -6.89 -9.84 12.10
CA ALA A 83 -5.58 -9.69 12.75
C ALA A 83 -4.53 -10.75 12.41
N ARG A 84 -4.96 -11.99 12.13
CA ARG A 84 -4.05 -13.09 11.76
C ARG A 84 -3.63 -13.11 10.29
N ARG A 85 -4.36 -12.39 9.40
CA ARG A 85 -4.22 -12.49 7.95
C ARG A 85 -3.87 -11.17 7.27
N ALA A 86 -4.17 -10.05 7.94
CA ALA A 86 -3.88 -8.71 7.45
C ALA A 86 -3.35 -7.85 8.59
N ASP A 87 -2.40 -6.98 8.27
CA ASP A 87 -1.87 -5.99 9.19
C ASP A 87 -2.55 -4.64 8.92
N PHE A 88 -3.16 -4.07 9.95
CA PHE A 88 -3.85 -2.79 9.90
C PHE A 88 -2.96 -1.68 10.45
N TRP A 89 -3.05 -0.50 9.83
CA TRP A 89 -2.39 0.72 10.26
C TRP A 89 -3.34 1.90 10.15
N LEU A 90 -3.43 2.71 11.20
CA LEU A 90 -4.00 4.05 11.11
C LEU A 90 -2.94 4.98 10.53
N VAL A 91 -3.33 5.79 9.56
CA VAL A 91 -2.43 6.77 8.92
C VAL A 91 -2.99 8.17 9.13
N TYR A 92 -2.21 9.01 9.80
CA TYR A 92 -2.53 10.42 10.09
C TYR A 92 -1.75 11.32 9.15
N PRO A 93 -2.38 11.84 8.09
CA PRO A 93 -1.70 12.61 7.05
C PRO A 93 -1.50 14.08 7.40
N ASP A 94 -2.21 14.62 8.39
CA ASP A 94 -2.10 16.04 8.74
C ASP A 94 -0.76 16.34 9.41
N LYS A 95 0.00 17.28 8.84
CA LYS A 95 1.31 17.72 9.34
C LYS A 95 1.24 18.33 10.74
N LYS A 96 0.07 18.86 11.12
CA LYS A 96 -0.14 19.54 12.40
C LYS A 96 -0.46 18.56 13.54
N GLU A 97 -0.88 17.33 13.23
CA GLU A 97 -1.16 16.31 14.24
C GLU A 97 0.15 15.75 14.79
N ASP A 98 0.46 16.06 16.02
CA ASP A 98 1.62 15.50 16.71
C ASP A 98 1.30 14.14 17.33
N ALA A 99 2.35 13.45 17.80
CA ALA A 99 2.21 12.11 18.31
C ALA A 99 1.35 12.02 19.60
N GLU A 100 1.31 13.07 20.43
CA GLU A 100 0.52 13.04 21.65
C GLU A 100 -0.96 13.25 21.38
N VAL A 101 -1.29 14.13 20.46
CA VAL A 101 -2.68 14.32 19.97
C VAL A 101 -3.22 13.01 19.40
N ILE A 102 -2.40 12.30 18.60
CA ILE A 102 -2.79 10.99 18.06
C ILE A 102 -2.97 9.94 19.16
N ARG A 103 -2.04 9.84 20.12
CA ARG A 103 -2.21 8.91 21.25
C ARG A 103 -3.46 9.19 22.07
N GLN A 104 -3.81 10.47 22.25
CA GLN A 104 -5.05 10.83 22.93
C GLN A 104 -6.27 10.38 22.12
N HIS A 105 -6.28 10.63 20.81
CA HIS A 105 -7.33 10.20 19.91
C HIS A 105 -7.50 8.67 19.91
N ASP A 106 -6.41 7.91 19.86
CA ASP A 106 -6.44 6.44 19.89
C ASP A 106 -7.09 5.94 21.20
N ARG A 107 -6.76 6.56 22.33
CA ARG A 107 -7.37 6.22 23.62
C ARG A 107 -8.86 6.58 23.67
N GLU A 108 -9.23 7.75 23.17
CA GLU A 108 -10.61 8.26 23.19
C GLU A 108 -11.55 7.42 22.33
N TYR A 109 -11.08 6.98 21.16
CA TYR A 109 -11.88 6.19 20.22
C TYR A 109 -11.65 4.67 20.33
N GLY A 110 -10.81 4.24 21.28
CA GLY A 110 -10.59 2.84 21.59
C GLY A 110 -9.79 2.07 20.55
N TYR A 111 -8.94 2.77 19.78
CA TYR A 111 -8.07 2.13 18.82
C TYR A 111 -6.94 1.33 19.49
N LYS A 112 -6.71 0.11 18.98
CA LYS A 112 -5.57 -0.76 19.30
C LYS A 112 -4.67 -0.99 18.09
N ILE A 113 -5.03 -0.38 17.00
CA ILE A 113 -4.33 -0.44 15.72
C ILE A 113 -3.10 0.46 15.82
N PRO A 114 -1.89 0.01 15.39
CA PRO A 114 -0.73 0.88 15.38
C PRO A 114 -0.93 2.07 14.46
N ALA A 115 -0.47 3.25 14.90
CA ALA A 115 -0.62 4.51 14.20
C ALA A 115 0.69 4.96 13.53
N LEU A 116 0.56 5.52 12.34
CA LEU A 116 1.63 6.16 11.58
C LEU A 116 1.27 7.62 11.30
N ARG A 117 2.24 8.49 11.43
CA ARG A 117 2.19 9.85 10.91
C ARG A 117 2.71 9.86 9.47
N ASP A 118 2.01 10.54 8.58
CA ASP A 118 2.43 10.68 7.17
C ASP A 118 2.49 12.15 6.72
N PRO A 119 3.29 13.00 7.38
CA PRO A 119 3.34 14.44 7.10
C PRO A 119 3.93 14.77 5.73
N GLN A 120 4.53 13.81 5.04
CA GLN A 120 5.10 13.95 3.70
C GLN A 120 4.18 13.36 2.62
N HIS A 121 3.04 12.81 3.04
CA HIS A 121 2.05 12.16 2.17
C HIS A 121 2.63 11.01 1.32
N ALA A 122 3.64 10.31 1.82
CA ALA A 122 4.24 9.18 1.13
C ALA A 122 3.25 8.00 1.02
N LEU A 123 2.61 7.65 2.14
CA LEU A 123 1.58 6.60 2.19
C LEU A 123 0.29 7.05 1.50
N VAL A 124 -0.08 8.32 1.61
CA VAL A 124 -1.21 8.91 0.89
C VAL A 124 -1.03 8.76 -0.62
N LYS A 125 0.13 9.14 -1.16
CA LYS A 125 0.44 9.01 -2.60
C LYS A 125 0.47 7.56 -3.06
N LEU A 126 1.11 6.68 -2.28
CA LEU A 126 1.15 5.24 -2.54
C LEU A 126 -0.25 4.63 -2.64
N SER A 127 -1.16 5.07 -1.78
CA SER A 127 -2.53 4.57 -1.66
C SER A 127 -3.55 5.29 -2.53
N GLN A 128 -3.15 6.41 -3.16
CA GLN A 128 -4.03 7.31 -3.92
C GLN A 128 -5.18 7.89 -3.07
N ALA A 129 -4.99 7.96 -1.75
CA ALA A 129 -6.00 8.50 -0.84
C ALA A 129 -6.13 10.03 -0.96
N GLN A 130 -7.34 10.55 -0.78
CA GLN A 130 -7.65 11.96 -0.90
C GLN A 130 -8.49 12.51 0.26
N ILE A 131 -9.14 11.63 1.00
CA ILE A 131 -10.16 11.96 2.00
C ILE A 131 -9.86 11.16 3.29
N THR A 132 -10.34 11.65 4.42
CA THR A 132 -10.39 10.92 5.69
C THR A 132 -11.83 10.83 6.19
N PRO A 133 -12.36 9.62 6.52
CA PRO A 133 -11.66 8.35 6.41
C PRO A 133 -11.67 7.79 4.99
N GLU A 134 -10.55 7.26 4.55
CA GLU A 134 -10.42 6.46 3.35
C GLU A 134 -9.56 5.22 3.65
N ALA A 135 -9.84 4.12 2.97
CA ALA A 135 -9.11 2.87 3.15
C ALA A 135 -8.31 2.51 1.90
N ALA A 136 -7.14 1.91 2.08
CA ALA A 136 -6.39 1.25 1.03
C ALA A 136 -6.04 -0.18 1.46
N VAL A 137 -6.18 -1.13 0.54
CA VAL A 137 -5.87 -2.53 0.76
C VAL A 137 -4.80 -2.96 -0.23
N PHE A 138 -3.68 -3.46 0.32
CA PHE A 138 -2.60 -4.06 -0.45
C PHE A 138 -2.63 -5.57 -0.25
N ASP A 139 -2.45 -6.32 -1.32
CA ASP A 139 -2.34 -7.78 -1.23
C ASP A 139 -0.95 -8.22 -0.71
N ALA A 140 -0.76 -9.52 -0.51
CA ALA A 140 0.48 -10.08 0.00
C ALA A 140 1.71 -9.83 -0.88
N SER A 141 1.52 -9.41 -2.14
CA SER A 141 2.60 -9.00 -3.05
C SER A 141 2.95 -7.50 -2.94
N GLY A 142 2.22 -6.74 -2.11
CA GLY A 142 2.36 -5.29 -1.98
C GLY A 142 1.66 -4.50 -3.09
N ARG A 143 0.79 -5.13 -3.88
CA ARG A 143 0.02 -4.45 -4.93
C ARG A 143 -1.25 -3.85 -4.34
N LEU A 144 -1.56 -2.61 -4.69
CA LEU A 144 -2.80 -1.93 -4.33
C LEU A 144 -3.99 -2.65 -5.00
N ALA A 145 -4.83 -3.30 -4.20
CA ALA A 145 -6.02 -4.02 -4.64
C ALA A 145 -7.29 -3.18 -4.56
N TYR A 146 -7.31 -2.21 -3.65
CA TYR A 146 -8.44 -1.30 -3.45
C TYR A 146 -7.98 0.00 -2.80
N HIS A 147 -8.61 1.11 -3.16
CA HIS A 147 -8.67 2.31 -2.34
C HIS A 147 -10.07 2.94 -2.45
N GLY A 148 -10.53 3.60 -1.39
CA GLY A 148 -11.85 4.22 -1.38
C GLY A 148 -12.55 4.16 -0.03
N ARG A 149 -13.86 4.30 -0.05
CA ARG A 149 -14.69 4.35 1.16
C ARG A 149 -14.68 3.02 1.93
N ILE A 150 -14.93 3.12 3.22
CA ILE A 150 -15.06 1.95 4.12
C ILE A 150 -16.35 1.17 3.82
N ASP A 151 -17.45 1.89 3.70
CA ASP A 151 -18.78 1.40 3.33
C ASP A 151 -19.65 2.55 2.79
N ASP A 152 -20.94 2.31 2.56
CA ASP A 152 -21.90 3.33 2.06
C ASP A 152 -22.72 3.99 3.18
N LEU A 153 -22.28 3.94 4.42
CA LEU A 153 -23.01 4.54 5.55
C LEU A 153 -23.24 6.05 5.32
N TYR A 154 -22.23 6.78 4.84
CA TYR A 154 -22.35 8.19 4.52
C TYR A 154 -22.74 8.41 3.05
N VAL A 155 -23.79 9.21 2.85
CA VAL A 155 -24.23 9.67 1.52
C VAL A 155 -23.50 10.97 1.15
N ASP A 156 -23.36 11.86 2.13
CA ASP A 156 -22.58 13.10 2.11
C ASP A 156 -22.21 13.50 3.54
N MET A 157 -21.55 14.65 3.73
CA MET A 157 -21.10 15.13 5.05
C MET A 157 -22.22 15.38 6.05
N ALA A 158 -23.45 15.65 5.57
CA ALA A 158 -24.59 15.98 6.41
C ALA A 158 -25.56 14.78 6.58
N ARG A 159 -25.46 13.77 5.74
CA ARG A 159 -26.45 12.68 5.68
C ARG A 159 -25.76 11.31 5.77
N SER A 160 -26.21 10.54 6.73
CA SER A 160 -25.86 9.11 6.84
C SER A 160 -27.11 8.23 6.74
N ARG A 161 -26.89 7.01 6.29
CA ARG A 161 -27.90 5.94 6.34
C ARG A 161 -28.07 5.46 7.77
N ARG A 162 -29.17 4.77 8.07
CA ARG A 162 -29.37 4.09 9.34
C ARG A 162 -28.37 2.94 9.54
N ALA A 163 -28.04 2.25 8.45
CA ALA A 163 -27.02 1.21 8.37
C ALA A 163 -26.42 1.20 6.97
N ALA A 164 -25.18 0.78 6.85
CA ALA A 164 -24.54 0.53 5.57
C ALA A 164 -25.25 -0.62 4.82
N THR A 165 -25.32 -0.52 3.51
CA THR A 165 -25.89 -1.55 2.62
C THR A 165 -24.81 -2.25 1.77
N THR A 166 -23.63 -1.66 1.65
CA THR A 166 -22.45 -2.22 1.02
C THR A 166 -21.24 -2.09 1.97
N HIS A 167 -20.26 -2.97 1.86
CA HIS A 167 -19.14 -3.10 2.79
C HIS A 167 -17.83 -3.21 2.03
N GLU A 168 -17.49 -2.15 1.29
CA GLU A 168 -16.41 -2.16 0.30
C GLU A 168 -15.05 -2.52 0.88
N LEU A 169 -14.70 -2.02 2.08
CA LEU A 169 -13.43 -2.38 2.72
C LEU A 169 -13.38 -3.87 3.09
N ASP A 170 -14.45 -4.40 3.67
CA ASP A 170 -14.52 -5.82 4.04
C ASP A 170 -14.43 -6.74 2.81
N ASP A 171 -15.13 -6.38 1.74
CA ASP A 171 -15.07 -7.10 0.47
C ASP A 171 -13.68 -7.02 -0.16
N ALA A 172 -13.01 -5.85 -0.07
CA ALA A 172 -11.66 -5.66 -0.56
C ALA A 172 -10.63 -6.51 0.20
N ILE A 173 -10.74 -6.59 1.52
CA ILE A 173 -9.88 -7.45 2.35
C ILE A 173 -10.07 -8.91 1.96
N LYS A 174 -11.32 -9.38 1.84
CA LYS A 174 -11.63 -10.75 1.41
C LYS A 174 -11.04 -11.06 0.04
N ALA A 175 -11.15 -10.13 -0.90
CA ALA A 175 -10.59 -10.27 -2.25
C ALA A 175 -9.05 -10.36 -2.21
N ALA A 176 -8.38 -9.48 -1.49
CA ALA A 176 -6.93 -9.50 -1.33
C ALA A 176 -6.42 -10.80 -0.70
N LEU A 177 -7.14 -11.32 0.30
CA LEU A 177 -6.82 -12.57 0.99
C LEU A 177 -7.13 -13.82 0.17
N SER A 178 -7.95 -13.74 -0.88
CA SER A 178 -8.28 -14.89 -1.75
C SER A 178 -7.17 -15.24 -2.74
N GLY A 179 -6.13 -14.43 -2.84
CA GLY A 179 -5.05 -14.56 -3.83
C GLY A 179 -5.51 -14.30 -5.27
N LYS A 180 -6.76 -13.90 -5.48
CA LYS A 180 -7.26 -13.52 -6.80
C LYS A 180 -6.76 -12.12 -7.15
N ASN A 181 -6.34 -11.96 -8.37
CA ASN A 181 -5.85 -10.69 -8.92
C ASN A 181 -7.05 -9.76 -9.23
N LEU A 182 -7.80 -9.39 -8.19
CA LEU A 182 -8.98 -8.53 -8.29
C LEU A 182 -8.59 -7.11 -7.92
N THR A 183 -8.70 -6.19 -8.85
CA THR A 183 -8.76 -4.77 -8.55
C THR A 183 -10.24 -4.40 -8.45
N LEU A 184 -10.69 -4.03 -7.25
CA LEU A 184 -12.06 -3.59 -7.04
C LEU A 184 -12.22 -2.14 -7.52
N ALA A 185 -13.40 -1.83 -8.03
CA ALA A 185 -13.70 -0.47 -8.43
C ALA A 185 -13.68 0.47 -7.22
N THR A 186 -12.90 1.53 -7.30
CA THR A 186 -12.87 2.61 -6.31
C THR A 186 -14.25 3.23 -6.14
N LYS A 187 -14.67 3.42 -4.90
CA LYS A 187 -15.90 4.14 -4.54
C LYS A 187 -15.50 5.39 -3.74
N PRO A 188 -15.98 6.58 -4.14
CA PRO A 188 -15.63 7.81 -3.44
C PRO A 188 -15.97 7.74 -1.95
N ALA A 189 -15.02 8.13 -1.11
CA ALA A 189 -15.22 8.31 0.32
C ALA A 189 -15.95 9.63 0.61
N VAL A 190 -16.61 9.70 1.75
CA VAL A 190 -17.19 10.93 2.29
C VAL A 190 -16.45 11.28 3.57
N GLY A 191 -15.96 12.50 3.66
CA GLY A 191 -15.17 12.93 4.82
C GLY A 191 -14.41 14.24 4.58
N CYS A 192 -13.33 14.44 5.33
CA CYS A 192 -12.51 15.63 5.27
C CYS A 192 -11.38 15.45 4.26
N TYR A 193 -11.16 16.43 3.39
CA TYR A 193 -10.05 16.37 2.44
C TYR A 193 -8.69 16.34 3.15
N ILE A 194 -7.78 15.53 2.63
CA ILE A 194 -6.38 15.59 3.02
C ILE A 194 -5.81 16.87 2.39
N SER A 195 -5.36 17.82 3.23
CA SER A 195 -4.79 19.08 2.76
C SER A 195 -3.39 18.87 2.17
N ASP A 196 -2.97 19.82 1.32
CA ASP A 196 -1.60 19.91 0.78
C ASP A 196 -1.15 18.68 -0.05
N LEU A 197 -2.08 18.11 -0.83
CA LEU A 197 -1.80 17.05 -1.82
C LEU A 197 -1.26 17.66 -3.12
N GLU A 198 -0.12 18.37 -3.08
CA GLU A 198 0.57 18.86 -4.28
C GLU A 198 1.65 17.89 -4.78
#